data_ecb40d2ef5d21b5c1a2c747b9124931d
#
_entry.id   ecb40d2ef5d21b5c1a2c747b9124931d
#
_cell.length_a   1.000
_cell.length_b   1.000
_cell.length_c   1.000
_cell.angle_alpha   90.00
_cell.angle_beta   90.00
_cell.angle_gamma   90.00
#
_symmetry.space_group_name_H-M   'P 1'
#
loop_
_entity.id
_entity.type
_entity.pdbx_description
1 polymer ?
#
loop_
_entity_poly.entity_id
_entity_poly.type
_entity_poly.pdbx_seq_one_letter_code
_entity_poly.pdbx_strand_id
1 'polypeptide(L)'
;MNHCEDHNMDKKMVPRTEQEIESIIKRLKRIEGQVRGVQKMVEDNRYCIDILVQISAITAALNKVGLNLLERHVGHCVSKAIREGSGEESIRELMDVIKQFSK
;
A
#
# COMPACT_ATOMS: atom_id res chain seq x y z
N MET A 1 -0.43 5.42 -0.27
CA MET A 1 0.31 6.37 -1.09
C MET A 1 1.01 5.68 -2.23
N ASN A 2 0.99 6.28 -3.39
CA ASN A 2 1.62 5.71 -4.57
C ASN A 2 2.80 6.59 -4.99
N HIS A 3 4.00 6.10 -4.76
CA HIS A 3 5.22 6.86 -5.05
C HIS A 3 5.44 7.14 -6.52
N CYS A 4 4.84 6.36 -7.39
CA CYS A 4 4.94 6.62 -8.83
C CYS A 4 4.21 7.90 -9.25
N GLU A 5 3.32 8.41 -8.40
CA GLU A 5 2.54 9.62 -8.67
C GLU A 5 3.00 10.82 -7.86
N ASP A 6 3.90 10.60 -6.90
CA ASP A 6 4.09 11.50 -5.78
C ASP A 6 4.66 12.86 -6.14
N HIS A 7 5.73 12.90 -6.90
CA HIS A 7 6.48 14.14 -7.15
C HIS A 7 6.06 14.84 -8.41
N ASN A 8 5.58 14.10 -9.36
CA ASN A 8 5.20 14.65 -10.66
C ASN A 8 4.19 13.70 -11.27
N MET A 9 2.93 14.08 -11.17
CA MET A 9 1.82 13.26 -11.63
C MET A 9 1.98 12.80 -13.07
N ASP A 10 2.44 13.69 -13.95
CA ASP A 10 2.58 13.37 -15.36
C ASP A 10 3.62 12.29 -15.63
N LYS A 11 4.71 12.30 -14.86
CA LYS A 11 5.80 11.36 -15.05
C LYS A 11 5.64 10.09 -14.26
N LYS A 12 4.93 10.16 -13.14
CA LYS A 12 4.89 9.08 -12.14
C LYS A 12 3.62 8.26 -12.17
N MET A 13 2.79 8.50 -13.14
CA MET A 13 1.60 7.68 -13.32
C MET A 13 1.99 6.25 -13.66
N VAL A 14 1.34 5.30 -13.02
CA VAL A 14 1.57 3.88 -13.25
C VAL A 14 0.35 3.31 -13.96
N PRO A 15 0.53 2.85 -15.20
CA PRO A 15 -0.58 2.21 -15.90
C PRO A 15 -0.94 0.90 -15.20
N ARG A 16 -2.22 0.73 -14.91
CA ARG A 16 -2.76 -0.49 -14.32
C ARG A 16 -3.92 -0.97 -15.14
N THR A 17 -4.07 -2.29 -15.23
CA THR A 17 -5.24 -2.87 -15.89
C THR A 17 -6.45 -2.66 -15.00
N GLU A 18 -7.65 -2.74 -15.58
CA GLU A 18 -8.88 -2.68 -14.82
C GLU A 18 -8.93 -3.78 -13.77
N GLN A 19 -8.41 -4.95 -14.09
CA GLN A 19 -8.37 -6.10 -13.19
C GLN A 19 -7.48 -5.83 -11.99
N GLU A 20 -6.34 -5.18 -12.20
CA GLU A 20 -5.45 -4.81 -11.11
C GLU A 20 -6.14 -3.81 -10.17
N ILE A 21 -6.78 -2.80 -10.75
CA ILE A 21 -7.51 -1.79 -9.98
C ILE A 21 -8.62 -2.44 -9.18
N GLU A 22 -9.43 -3.28 -9.81
CA GLU A 22 -10.54 -3.97 -9.14
C GLU A 22 -10.04 -4.81 -7.96
N SER A 23 -8.96 -5.54 -8.16
CA SER A 23 -8.39 -6.40 -7.12
C SER A 23 -7.94 -5.57 -5.91
N ILE A 24 -7.25 -4.48 -6.16
CA ILE A 24 -6.76 -3.60 -5.09
C ILE A 24 -7.93 -2.95 -4.35
N ILE A 25 -8.89 -2.41 -5.10
CA ILE A 25 -10.05 -1.74 -4.51
C ILE A 25 -10.90 -2.71 -3.70
N LYS A 26 -11.08 -3.93 -4.19
CA LYS A 26 -11.83 -4.96 -3.47
C LYS A 26 -11.18 -5.26 -2.11
N ARG A 27 -9.88 -5.39 -2.10
CA ARG A 27 -9.13 -5.61 -0.85
C ARG A 27 -9.25 -4.44 0.10
N LEU A 28 -9.12 -3.21 -0.42
CA LEU A 28 -9.24 -2.00 0.39
C LEU A 28 -10.65 -1.84 0.96
N LYS A 29 -11.67 -2.15 0.18
CA LYS A 29 -13.05 -2.11 0.68
C LYS A 29 -13.29 -3.10 1.81
N ARG A 30 -12.67 -4.28 1.71
CA ARG A 30 -12.75 -5.29 2.76
C ARG A 30 -12.09 -4.77 4.04
N ILE A 31 -10.92 -4.15 3.90
CA ILE A 31 -10.19 -3.56 5.03
C ILE A 31 -11.01 -2.41 5.64
N GLU A 32 -11.62 -1.59 4.81
CA GLU A 32 -12.50 -0.52 5.25
C GLU A 32 -13.63 -1.05 6.14
N GLY A 33 -14.25 -2.15 5.71
CA GLY A 33 -15.28 -2.82 6.51
C GLY A 33 -14.74 -3.35 7.82
N GLN A 34 -13.52 -3.90 7.82
CA GLN A 34 -12.88 -4.38 9.03
C GLN A 34 -12.60 -3.24 10.01
N VAL A 35 -12.20 -2.08 9.50
CA VAL A 35 -12.00 -0.90 10.35
C VAL A 35 -13.32 -0.47 10.99
N ARG A 36 -14.39 -0.44 10.23
CA ARG A 36 -15.72 -0.13 10.79
C ARG A 36 -16.12 -1.14 11.86
N GLY A 37 -15.78 -2.41 11.66
CA GLY A 37 -16.01 -3.44 12.67
C GLY A 37 -15.27 -3.16 13.96
N VAL A 38 -14.03 -2.69 13.87
CA VAL A 38 -13.24 -2.31 15.06
C VAL A 38 -13.88 -1.12 15.77
N GLN A 39 -14.34 -0.13 15.01
CA GLN A 39 -15.03 1.02 15.60
C GLN A 39 -16.24 0.57 16.45
N LYS A 40 -17.01 -0.38 15.92
CA LYS A 40 -18.16 -0.91 16.63
C LYS A 40 -17.73 -1.68 17.88
N MET A 41 -16.65 -2.44 17.81
CA MET A 41 -16.13 -3.14 18.99
C MET A 41 -15.75 -2.18 20.09
N VAL A 42 -15.15 -1.05 19.74
CA VAL A 42 -14.79 0.00 20.71
C VAL A 42 -16.06 0.60 21.32
N GLU A 43 -17.03 0.92 20.48
CA GLU A 43 -18.31 1.48 20.95
C GLU A 43 -19.03 0.52 21.90
N ASP A 44 -18.95 -0.78 21.64
CA ASP A 44 -19.60 -1.82 22.43
C ASP A 44 -18.78 -2.27 23.64
N ASN A 45 -17.67 -1.60 23.89
CA ASN A 45 -16.77 -1.94 25.02
C ASN A 45 -16.31 -3.40 25.00
N ARG A 46 -15.99 -3.90 23.80
CA ARG A 46 -15.49 -5.26 23.65
C ARG A 46 -14.13 -5.41 24.34
N TYR A 47 -13.77 -6.65 24.61
CA TYR A 47 -12.50 -6.95 25.26
C TYR A 47 -11.32 -6.46 24.47
N CYS A 48 -10.38 -5.78 25.13
CA CYS A 48 -9.24 -5.12 24.46
C CYS A 48 -8.39 -6.07 23.61
N ILE A 49 -8.15 -7.27 24.10
CA ILE A 49 -7.34 -8.24 23.36
C ILE A 49 -8.02 -8.61 22.04
N ASP A 50 -9.34 -8.80 22.05
CA ASP A 50 -10.08 -9.11 20.81
C ASP A 50 -9.95 -7.97 19.79
N ILE A 51 -10.01 -6.72 20.27
CA ILE A 51 -9.86 -5.56 19.41
C ILE A 51 -8.45 -5.52 18.81
N LEU A 52 -7.43 -5.77 19.64
CA LEU A 52 -6.03 -5.78 19.18
C LEU A 52 -5.77 -6.88 18.16
N VAL A 53 -6.40 -8.04 18.32
CA VAL A 53 -6.30 -9.12 17.33
C VAL A 53 -6.85 -8.66 15.98
N GLN A 54 -8.00 -7.97 16.00
CA GLN A 54 -8.58 -7.44 14.76
C GLN A 54 -7.69 -6.38 14.11
N ILE A 55 -7.11 -5.51 14.92
CA ILE A 55 -6.19 -4.48 14.42
C ILE A 55 -4.97 -5.14 13.77
N SER A 56 -4.44 -6.19 14.40
CA SER A 56 -3.31 -6.94 13.84
C SER A 56 -3.65 -7.52 12.47
N ALA A 57 -4.85 -8.07 12.32
CA ALA A 57 -5.31 -8.62 11.04
C ALA A 57 -5.44 -7.53 9.97
N ILE A 58 -5.95 -6.35 10.34
CA ILE A 58 -6.08 -5.21 9.44
C ILE A 58 -4.69 -4.74 8.98
N THR A 59 -3.76 -4.64 9.93
CA THR A 59 -2.39 -4.24 9.63
C THR A 59 -1.75 -5.21 8.63
N ALA A 60 -1.92 -6.51 8.85
CA ALA A 60 -1.38 -7.52 7.94
C ALA A 60 -2.00 -7.39 6.54
N ALA A 61 -3.29 -7.15 6.46
CA ALA A 61 -3.98 -6.99 5.19
C ALA A 61 -3.51 -5.74 4.44
N LEU A 62 -3.32 -4.63 5.14
CA LEU A 62 -2.78 -3.40 4.56
C LEU A 62 -1.35 -3.59 4.08
N ASN A 63 -0.53 -4.28 4.86
CA ASN A 63 0.84 -4.56 4.44
C ASN A 63 0.87 -5.39 3.15
N LYS A 64 -0.05 -6.32 3.01
CA LYS A 64 -0.13 -7.13 1.79
C LYS A 64 -0.48 -6.28 0.57
N VAL A 65 -1.42 -5.36 0.71
CA VAL A 65 -1.73 -4.40 -0.36
C VAL A 65 -0.50 -3.57 -0.68
N GLY A 66 0.18 -3.07 0.35
CA GLY A 66 1.40 -2.28 0.18
C GLY A 66 2.49 -3.04 -0.55
N LEU A 67 2.69 -4.32 -0.21
CA LEU A 67 3.69 -5.15 -0.89
C LEU A 67 3.35 -5.38 -2.36
N ASN A 68 2.08 -5.56 -2.68
CA ASN A 68 1.66 -5.70 -4.08
C ASN A 68 1.95 -4.42 -4.87
N LEU A 69 1.69 -3.26 -4.28
CA LEU A 69 1.99 -1.98 -4.90
C LEU A 69 3.49 -1.79 -5.06
N LEU A 70 4.26 -2.19 -4.05
CA LEU A 70 5.71 -2.09 -4.09
C LEU A 70 6.28 -2.97 -5.19
N GLU A 71 5.80 -4.19 -5.31
CA GLU A 71 6.23 -5.12 -6.36
C GLU A 71 5.98 -4.54 -7.74
N ARG A 72 4.81 -3.94 -7.93
CA ARG A 72 4.45 -3.28 -9.18
C ARG A 72 5.36 -2.09 -9.46
N HIS A 73 5.66 -1.31 -8.41
CA HIS A 73 6.55 -0.16 -8.51
C HIS A 73 7.94 -0.59 -8.98
N VAL A 74 8.50 -1.63 -8.36
CA VAL A 74 9.81 -2.14 -8.75
C VAL A 74 9.78 -2.66 -10.18
N GLY A 75 8.76 -3.43 -10.54
CA GLY A 75 8.65 -4.03 -11.87
C GLY A 75 8.43 -3.04 -13.00
N HIS A 76 7.89 -1.87 -12.70
CA HIS A 76 7.57 -0.88 -13.74
C HIS A 76 8.37 0.42 -13.57
N CYS A 77 8.18 1.11 -12.44
CA CYS A 77 8.75 2.45 -12.29
C CYS A 77 10.26 2.46 -12.14
N VAL A 78 10.79 1.55 -11.32
CA VAL A 78 12.24 1.51 -11.08
C VAL A 78 12.95 0.99 -12.32
N SER A 79 12.43 -0.06 -12.93
CA SER A 79 13.00 -0.61 -14.16
C SER A 79 13.02 0.43 -15.28
N LYS A 80 11.93 1.17 -15.43
CA LYS A 80 11.85 2.23 -16.42
C LYS A 80 12.86 3.34 -16.13
N ALA A 81 12.98 3.74 -14.88
CA ALA A 81 13.92 4.78 -14.47
C ALA A 81 15.37 4.35 -14.77
N ILE A 82 15.70 3.08 -14.53
CA ILE A 82 17.03 2.56 -14.83
C ILE A 82 17.32 2.67 -16.32
N ARG A 83 16.36 2.28 -17.15
CA ARG A 83 16.51 2.35 -18.60
C ARG A 83 16.67 3.78 -19.11
N GLU A 84 16.05 4.75 -18.40
CA GLU A 84 16.07 6.16 -18.79
C GLU A 84 17.15 6.97 -18.10
N GLY A 85 18.01 6.34 -17.32
CA GLY A 85 19.14 6.99 -16.69
C GLY A 85 18.87 7.63 -15.33
N SER A 86 17.67 7.45 -14.78
CA SER A 86 17.33 7.99 -13.45
C SER A 86 17.17 6.91 -12.40
N GLY A 87 17.83 5.78 -12.60
CA GLY A 87 17.70 4.63 -11.71
C GLY A 87 18.18 4.89 -10.29
N GLU A 88 19.25 5.65 -10.14
CA GLU A 88 19.81 5.93 -8.82
C GLU A 88 18.84 6.71 -7.95
N GLU A 89 18.20 7.72 -8.50
CA GLU A 89 17.20 8.51 -7.78
C GLU A 89 15.99 7.65 -7.41
N SER A 90 15.52 6.84 -8.35
CA SER A 90 14.37 5.96 -8.15
C SER A 90 14.64 4.93 -7.05
N ILE A 91 15.85 4.37 -7.01
CA ILE A 91 16.24 3.41 -5.98
C ILE A 91 16.32 4.07 -4.61
N ARG A 92 16.83 5.29 -4.54
CA ARG A 92 16.88 6.05 -3.29
C ARG A 92 15.47 6.29 -2.75
N GLU A 93 14.55 6.69 -3.61
CA GLU A 93 13.16 6.89 -3.25
C GLU A 93 12.54 5.59 -2.71
N LEU A 94 12.81 4.48 -3.38
CA LEU A 94 12.34 3.17 -2.97
C LEU A 94 12.87 2.78 -1.58
N MET A 95 14.15 3.03 -1.33
CA MET A 95 14.74 2.71 -0.03
C MET A 95 14.11 3.53 1.10
N ASP A 96 13.78 4.78 0.84
CA ASP A 96 13.11 5.63 1.82
C ASP A 96 11.73 5.09 2.17
N VAL A 97 10.98 4.62 1.17
CA VAL A 97 9.66 4.02 1.38
C VAL A 97 9.77 2.74 2.20
N ILE A 98 10.74 1.89 1.88
CA ILE A 98 10.96 0.65 2.61
C ILE A 98 11.22 0.93 4.08
N LYS A 99 12.01 1.94 4.39
CA LYS A 99 12.28 2.33 5.77
C LYS A 99 11.00 2.72 6.51
N GLN A 100 10.09 3.42 5.84
CA GLN A 100 8.81 3.79 6.45
C GLN A 100 7.94 2.57 6.72
N PHE A 101 7.93 1.61 5.83
CA PHE A 101 7.17 0.38 6.02
C PHE A 101 7.71 -0.48 7.16
N SER A 102 9.00 -0.38 7.43
CA SER A 102 9.66 -1.21 8.46
C SER A 102 9.52 -0.65 9.87
N LYS A 103 8.97 0.53 10.02
CA LYS A 103 8.66 1.08 11.35
C LYS A 103 7.45 0.37 11.97
#